data_9c06f54b098f304ea68d42d862593495
#
_entry.id   9c06f54b098f304ea68d42d862593495
#
_cell.length_a   1.000
_cell.length_b   1.000
_cell.length_c   1.000
_cell.angle_alpha   90.00
_cell.angle_beta   90.00
_cell.angle_gamma   90.00
#
_symmetry.space_group_name_H-M   'P 1'
#
loop_
_entity.id
_entity.type
_entity.pdbx_description
1 polymer ?
#
loop_
_entity_poly.entity_id
_entity_poly.type
_entity_poly.pdbx_seq_one_letter_code
_entity_poly.pdbx_strand_id
1 'polypeptide(L)' 'MDPKTRNRIMAGVLVLLFVVVAVAAAAGK' A
#
# COMPACT_ATOMS: atom_id res chain seq x y z
N MET A 1 -14.69 -13.89 -4.77
CA MET A 1 -13.26 -13.77 -4.42
C MET A 1 -12.97 -14.53 -3.14
N ASP A 2 -11.85 -15.19 -3.11
CA ASP A 2 -11.44 -15.90 -1.90
C ASP A 2 -11.02 -14.92 -0.81
N PRO A 3 -11.27 -15.25 0.46
CA PRO A 3 -10.84 -14.41 1.57
C PRO A 3 -9.33 -14.16 1.57
N LYS A 4 -8.55 -15.14 1.16
CA LYS A 4 -7.09 -15.00 1.09
C LYS A 4 -6.67 -14.00 0.02
N THR A 5 -7.29 -14.06 -1.15
CA THR A 5 -7.01 -13.13 -2.24
C THR A 5 -7.37 -11.71 -1.84
N ARG A 6 -8.53 -11.54 -1.25
CA ARG A 6 -8.99 -10.23 -0.80
C ARG A 6 -8.05 -9.64 0.25
N ASN A 7 -7.62 -10.47 1.21
CA ASN A 7 -6.70 -10.03 2.24
C ASN A 7 -5.37 -9.58 1.63
N ARG A 8 -4.88 -10.33 0.65
CA ARG A 8 -3.63 -9.99 -0.02
C ARG A 8 -3.75 -8.68 -0.80
N ILE A 9 -4.87 -8.47 -1.49
CA ILE A 9 -5.11 -7.23 -2.22
C ILE A 9 -5.13 -6.04 -1.25
N MET A 10 -5.82 -6.17 -0.13
CA MET A 10 -5.87 -5.11 0.88
C MET A 10 -4.48 -4.81 1.45
N ALA A 11 -3.72 -5.85 1.74
CA ALA A 11 -2.35 -5.68 2.23
C ALA A 11 -1.48 -4.97 1.20
N GLY A 12 -1.62 -5.33 -0.07
CA GLY A 12 -0.89 -4.69 -1.16
C GLY A 12 -1.22 -3.21 -1.30
N VAL A 13 -2.49 -2.87 -1.20
CA VAL A 13 -2.92 -1.47 -1.26
C VAL A 13 -2.35 -0.67 -0.09
N LEU A 14 -2.40 -1.24 1.11
CA LEU A 14 -1.85 -0.57 2.29
C LEU A 14 -0.34 -0.33 2.15
N VAL A 15 0.40 -1.34 1.69
CA VAL A 15 1.83 -1.21 1.46
C VAL A 15 2.12 -0.16 0.40
N LEU A 16 1.37 -0.18 -0.68
CA LEU A 16 1.55 0.78 -1.76
C LEU A 16 1.33 2.22 -1.27
N LEU A 17 0.26 2.45 -0.52
CA LEU A 17 -0.02 3.77 0.05
C LEU A 17 1.09 4.21 0.99
N PHE A 18 1.59 3.29 1.82
CA PHE A 18 2.67 3.58 2.75
C PHE A 18 3.94 3.99 1.98
N VAL A 19 4.27 3.26 0.93
CA VAL A 19 5.45 3.56 0.10
C VAL A 19 5.30 4.91 -0.58
N VAL A 20 4.13 5.20 -1.14
CA VAL A 20 3.88 6.48 -1.81
C VAL A 20 4.06 7.64 -0.84
N VAL A 21 3.51 7.52 0.36
CA VAL A 21 3.65 8.56 1.38
C VAL A 21 5.11 8.73 1.79
N ALA A 22 5.84 7.62 1.97
CA ALA A 22 7.24 7.67 2.34
C ALA A 22 8.08 8.37 1.25
N VAL A 23 7.83 8.05 -0.01
CA VAL A 23 8.53 8.67 -1.14
C VAL A 23 8.19 10.16 -1.22
N ALA A 24 6.94 10.52 -1.05
CA ALA A 24 6.52 11.92 -1.05
C ALA A 24 7.19 12.71 0.07
N ALA A 25 7.28 12.13 1.26
CA ALA A 25 7.95 12.74 2.39
C ALA A 25 9.45 12.93 2.12
N ALA A 26 10.09 11.93 1.52
CA ALA A 26 11.50 11.98 1.18
C ALA A 26 11.76 13.01 0.07
N ALA A 27 10.80 13.19 -0.83
CA ALA A 27 10.90 14.17 -1.90
C ALA A 27 10.61 15.60 -1.44
N GLY A 28 10.21 15.81 -0.20
CA GLY A 28 9.98 17.13 0.35
C GLY A 28 8.65 17.75 -0.01
N LYS A 29 7.65 16.91 -0.29
CA LYS A 29 6.30 17.41 -0.58
C LYS A 29 5.50 17.62 0.69
#